data_3a9adc71de8941e56ba630fffe5db70a
#
_entry.id   3a9adc71de8941e56ba630fffe5db70a
#
_cell.length_a   1.000
_cell.length_b   1.000
_cell.length_c   1.000
_cell.angle_alpha   90.00
_cell.angle_beta   90.00
_cell.angle_gamma   90.00
#
_symmetry.space_group_name_H-M   'P 1'
#
loop_
_entity.id
_entity.type
_entity.pdbx_description
1 polymer ?
#
loop_
_entity_poly.entity_id
_entity_poly.type
_entity_poly.pdbx_seq_one_letter_code
_entity_poly.pdbx_strand_id
1 'polypeptide(L)'
;MKFPIKTIRRGGQITAFPKNSLEVSKLVKFSNKYKFHILPIGGETNRVDGTKPQFEKTILIDFKKMNRIEEVDTDNFIITAQSGTLLKTIQKAANNKKLLFPVNIAPSDKCTIGGNISTNVGGLQTLRYGNIEDHINGLEVVLSDGTILNFLNKLKKDNFGPKLWKLFCGSELSLIHI
;
A
#
# COMPACT_ATOMS: atom_id res chain seq x y z
N MET A 1 27.68 8.95 -0.72
CA MET A 1 26.28 9.30 -0.46
C MET A 1 25.68 8.27 0.50
N LYS A 2 25.11 8.70 1.62
CA LYS A 2 24.56 7.82 2.66
C LYS A 2 23.02 7.83 2.54
N PHE A 3 22.41 6.65 2.38
CA PHE A 3 20.96 6.52 2.33
C PHE A 3 20.34 6.67 3.72
N PRO A 4 19.11 7.21 3.83
CA PRO A 4 18.46 7.45 5.11
C PRO A 4 18.04 6.15 5.82
N ILE A 5 17.92 5.04 5.07
CA ILE A 5 17.63 3.71 5.62
C ILE A 5 18.51 2.65 4.94
N LYS A 6 18.44 1.40 5.44
CA LYS A 6 19.18 0.28 4.86
C LYS A 6 18.69 -0.03 3.45
N THR A 7 19.65 -0.04 2.49
CA THR A 7 19.41 -0.39 1.08
C THR A 7 20.26 -1.59 0.67
N ILE A 8 19.81 -2.30 -0.37
CA ILE A 8 20.57 -3.36 -1.04
C ILE A 8 20.80 -2.91 -2.48
N ARG A 9 22.01 -3.12 -3.00
CA ARG A 9 22.34 -2.89 -4.41
C ARG A 9 22.52 -4.23 -5.11
N ARG A 10 21.80 -4.43 -6.21
CA ARG A 10 21.94 -5.60 -7.09
C ARG A 10 21.83 -5.15 -8.54
N GLY A 11 22.81 -5.52 -9.40
CA GLY A 11 22.76 -5.24 -10.83
C GLY A 11 22.56 -3.73 -11.17
N GLY A 12 23.14 -2.82 -10.37
CA GLY A 12 22.96 -1.37 -10.55
C GLY A 12 21.71 -0.77 -9.90
N GLN A 13 20.75 -1.58 -9.50
CA GLN A 13 19.52 -1.14 -8.84
C GLN A 13 19.68 -0.98 -7.32
N ILE A 14 18.99 -0.01 -6.76
CA ILE A 14 18.97 0.26 -5.32
C ILE A 14 17.58 -0.09 -4.80
N THR A 15 17.52 -1.05 -3.87
CA THR A 15 16.26 -1.43 -3.21
C THR A 15 16.30 -1.03 -1.75
N ALA A 16 15.29 -0.31 -1.31
CA ALA A 16 15.07 0.12 0.06
C ALA A 16 13.90 -0.65 0.68
N PHE A 17 13.98 -0.96 1.98
CA PHE A 17 12.99 -1.73 2.71
C PHE A 17 12.52 -0.94 3.93
N PRO A 18 11.59 0.00 3.78
CA PRO A 18 11.05 0.77 4.90
C PRO A 18 10.25 -0.12 5.84
N LYS A 19 10.15 0.31 7.11
CA LYS A 19 9.39 -0.36 8.16
C LYS A 19 8.13 0.42 8.59
N ASN A 20 8.04 1.68 8.19
CA ASN A 20 6.96 2.61 8.53
C ASN A 20 6.93 3.80 7.56
N SER A 21 5.87 4.61 7.64
CA SER A 21 5.63 5.78 6.80
C SER A 21 6.71 6.86 6.94
N LEU A 22 7.30 7.01 8.13
CA LEU A 22 8.39 7.97 8.36
C LEU A 22 9.64 7.61 7.56
N GLU A 23 9.96 6.32 7.46
CA GLU A 23 11.08 5.85 6.64
C GLU A 23 10.79 6.04 5.14
N VAL A 24 9.54 5.83 4.71
CA VAL A 24 9.10 6.13 3.33
C VAL A 24 9.26 7.63 3.05
N SER A 25 8.74 8.50 3.92
CA SER A 25 8.89 9.95 3.81
C SER A 25 10.35 10.40 3.67
N LYS A 26 11.24 9.83 4.50
CA LYS A 26 12.69 10.12 4.42
C LYS A 26 13.29 9.70 3.08
N LEU A 27 12.86 8.55 2.53
CA LEU A 27 13.30 8.09 1.20
C LEU A 27 12.82 9.02 0.10
N VAL A 28 11.57 9.46 0.14
CA VAL A 28 11.01 10.40 -0.83
C VAL A 28 11.76 11.73 -0.81
N LYS A 29 11.96 12.32 0.36
CA LYS A 29 12.73 13.57 0.52
C LYS A 29 14.16 13.41 0.02
N PHE A 30 14.80 12.28 0.32
CA PHE A 30 16.14 11.96 -0.18
C PHE A 30 16.14 11.85 -1.71
N SER A 31 15.17 11.13 -2.28
CA SER A 31 15.02 10.97 -3.72
C SER A 31 14.88 12.33 -4.43
N ASN A 32 14.02 13.20 -3.93
CA ASN A 32 13.84 14.55 -4.47
C ASN A 32 15.14 15.37 -4.42
N LYS A 33 15.87 15.33 -3.28
CA LYS A 33 17.13 16.04 -3.12
C LYS A 33 18.22 15.59 -4.11
N TYR A 34 18.30 14.28 -4.39
CA TYR A 34 19.38 13.70 -5.19
C TYR A 34 18.93 13.28 -6.60
N LYS A 35 17.70 13.66 -6.98
CA LYS A 35 17.10 13.39 -8.32
C LYS A 35 17.08 11.90 -8.67
N PHE A 36 16.62 11.07 -7.74
CA PHE A 36 16.27 9.69 -8.02
C PHE A 36 14.79 9.57 -8.37
N HIS A 37 14.46 8.66 -9.27
CA HIS A 37 13.11 8.18 -9.44
C HIS A 37 12.77 7.18 -8.33
N ILE A 38 11.51 7.08 -7.97
CA ILE A 38 11.01 6.10 -7.01
C ILE A 38 10.07 5.15 -7.73
N LEU A 39 10.22 3.86 -7.44
CA LEU A 39 9.32 2.83 -7.90
C LEU A 39 8.89 1.97 -6.71
N PRO A 40 7.63 2.08 -6.27
CA PRO A 40 7.09 1.24 -5.21
C PRO A 40 6.87 -0.19 -5.71
N ILE A 41 7.25 -1.17 -4.88
CA ILE A 41 7.14 -2.61 -5.17
C ILE A 41 6.25 -3.25 -4.12
N GLY A 42 5.16 -3.86 -4.57
CA GLY A 42 4.28 -4.71 -3.77
C GLY A 42 4.53 -6.19 -4.05
N GLY A 43 3.48 -6.92 -4.38
CA GLY A 43 3.54 -8.36 -4.68
C GLY A 43 3.95 -8.71 -6.11
N GLU A 44 4.18 -7.74 -6.98
CA GLU A 44 4.54 -7.90 -8.40
C GLU A 44 3.58 -8.85 -9.16
N THR A 45 2.30 -8.80 -8.83
CA THR A 45 1.26 -9.66 -9.39
C THR A 45 0.51 -9.05 -10.56
N ASN A 46 0.83 -7.81 -10.94
CA ASN A 46 0.27 -7.17 -12.11
C ASN A 46 0.76 -7.84 -13.41
N ARG A 47 0.01 -7.64 -14.49
CA ARG A 47 0.33 -8.15 -15.84
C ARG A 47 0.93 -7.07 -16.74
N VAL A 48 1.25 -5.90 -16.19
CA VAL A 48 1.83 -4.76 -16.88
C VAL A 48 3.23 -4.46 -16.34
N ASP A 49 4.08 -3.85 -17.14
CA ASP A 49 5.49 -3.60 -16.80
C ASP A 49 5.71 -2.44 -15.79
N GLY A 50 4.67 -2.00 -15.10
CA GLY A 50 4.72 -0.90 -14.13
C GLY A 50 5.69 -1.09 -12.95
N THR A 51 6.15 -2.33 -12.70
CA THR A 51 7.14 -2.64 -11.66
C THR A 51 8.57 -2.70 -12.19
N LYS A 52 8.79 -2.43 -13.48
CA LYS A 52 10.14 -2.39 -14.06
C LYS A 52 10.69 -0.97 -14.04
N PRO A 53 11.91 -0.76 -13.51
CA PRO A 53 12.53 0.56 -13.52
C PRO A 53 12.83 1.01 -14.97
N GLN A 54 12.31 2.16 -15.34
CA GLN A 54 12.52 2.75 -16.68
C GLN A 54 13.73 3.69 -16.72
N PHE A 55 14.27 4.07 -15.56
CA PHE A 55 15.36 5.03 -15.42
C PHE A 55 16.51 4.44 -14.61
N GLU A 56 17.75 4.75 -15.00
CA GLU A 56 18.96 4.25 -14.32
C GLU A 56 19.03 4.66 -12.83
N LYS A 57 18.66 5.92 -12.53
CA LYS A 57 18.64 6.42 -11.15
C LYS A 57 17.31 6.14 -10.47
N THR A 58 16.98 4.88 -10.26
CA THR A 58 15.73 4.48 -9.60
C THR A 58 16.01 3.82 -8.25
N ILE A 59 15.24 4.22 -7.24
CA ILE A 59 15.15 3.53 -5.95
C ILE A 59 13.86 2.71 -5.94
N LEU A 60 14.02 1.40 -5.83
CA LEU A 60 12.90 0.49 -5.59
C LEU A 60 12.55 0.54 -4.10
N ILE A 61 11.30 0.79 -3.78
CA ILE A 61 10.80 0.75 -2.39
C ILE A 61 9.96 -0.51 -2.24
N ASP A 62 10.54 -1.53 -1.60
CA ASP A 62 9.89 -2.82 -1.35
C ASP A 62 9.23 -2.82 0.04
N PHE A 63 7.92 -2.94 0.06
CA PHE A 63 7.10 -2.85 1.27
C PHE A 63 7.03 -4.15 2.08
N LYS A 64 7.77 -5.19 1.74
CA LYS A 64 7.72 -6.48 2.44
C LYS A 64 8.03 -6.42 3.94
N LYS A 65 8.65 -5.34 4.45
CA LYS A 65 8.87 -5.12 5.88
C LYS A 65 7.75 -4.33 6.57
N MET A 66 6.82 -3.77 5.79
CA MET A 66 5.59 -3.15 6.26
C MET A 66 4.43 -4.13 6.09
N ASN A 67 4.47 -5.26 6.78
CA ASN A 67 3.59 -6.41 6.55
C ASN A 67 2.79 -6.85 7.77
N ARG A 68 2.58 -5.95 8.73
CA ARG A 68 1.86 -6.26 9.97
C ARG A 68 0.39 -5.87 9.87
N ILE A 69 -0.46 -6.69 10.48
CA ILE A 69 -1.78 -6.26 10.91
C ILE A 69 -1.59 -5.57 12.25
N GLU A 70 -1.99 -4.32 12.33
CA GLU A 70 -1.84 -3.51 13.55
C GLU A 70 -3.03 -3.70 14.49
N GLU A 71 -4.23 -3.84 13.91
CA GLU A 71 -5.46 -4.01 14.69
C GLU A 71 -6.52 -4.79 13.91
N VAL A 72 -7.32 -5.55 14.63
CA VAL A 72 -8.58 -6.15 14.16
C VAL A 72 -9.69 -5.73 15.12
N ASP A 73 -10.42 -4.69 14.76
CA ASP A 73 -11.56 -4.16 15.50
C ASP A 73 -12.83 -4.89 15.06
N THR A 74 -13.32 -5.80 15.90
CA THR A 74 -14.50 -6.60 15.61
C THR A 74 -15.80 -5.84 15.78
N ASP A 75 -15.82 -4.81 16.60
CA ASP A 75 -17.01 -4.03 16.91
C ASP A 75 -17.36 -3.08 15.75
N ASN A 76 -16.32 -2.51 15.13
CA ASN A 76 -16.47 -1.62 13.97
C ASN A 76 -16.25 -2.35 12.63
N PHE A 77 -15.93 -3.64 12.63
CA PHE A 77 -15.60 -4.43 11.44
C PHE A 77 -14.43 -3.84 10.62
N ILE A 78 -13.37 -3.40 11.31
CA ILE A 78 -12.21 -2.75 10.69
C ILE A 78 -10.95 -3.57 10.94
N ILE A 79 -10.12 -3.68 9.90
CA ILE A 79 -8.74 -4.16 10.01
C ILE A 79 -7.82 -3.03 9.61
N THR A 80 -6.87 -2.69 10.49
CA THR A 80 -5.77 -1.77 10.19
C THR A 80 -4.52 -2.58 9.89
N ALA A 81 -3.97 -2.39 8.71
CA ALA A 81 -2.83 -3.16 8.23
C ALA A 81 -1.86 -2.30 7.43
N GLN A 82 -0.59 -2.66 7.48
CA GLN A 82 0.46 -2.01 6.68
C GLN A 82 0.39 -2.45 5.21
N SER A 83 0.85 -1.59 4.31
CA SER A 83 0.73 -1.73 2.85
C SER A 83 1.28 -3.02 2.24
N GLY A 84 2.37 -3.53 2.79
CA GLY A 84 2.99 -4.78 2.36
C GLY A 84 2.33 -6.04 2.93
N THR A 85 1.24 -5.91 3.70
CA THR A 85 0.50 -7.06 4.23
C THR A 85 -0.17 -7.81 3.07
N LEU A 86 0.00 -9.12 3.02
CA LEU A 86 -0.61 -9.97 1.99
C LEU A 86 -2.12 -10.04 2.15
N LEU A 87 -2.85 -10.02 1.04
CA LEU A 87 -4.31 -10.15 1.02
C LEU A 87 -4.78 -11.40 1.78
N LYS A 88 -4.12 -12.54 1.54
CA LYS A 88 -4.41 -13.79 2.25
C LYS A 88 -4.28 -13.68 3.76
N THR A 89 -3.32 -12.87 4.25
CA THR A 89 -3.13 -12.63 5.69
C THR A 89 -4.31 -11.86 6.27
N ILE A 90 -4.79 -10.85 5.56
CA ILE A 90 -5.98 -10.06 5.95
C ILE A 90 -7.23 -10.94 5.97
N GLN A 91 -7.46 -11.72 4.90
CA GLN A 91 -8.58 -12.67 4.83
C GLN A 91 -8.55 -13.66 6.00
N LYS A 92 -7.36 -14.23 6.31
CA LYS A 92 -7.20 -15.15 7.44
C LYS A 92 -7.50 -14.47 8.77
N ALA A 93 -7.06 -13.23 8.97
CA ALA A 93 -7.33 -12.47 10.19
C ALA A 93 -8.82 -12.19 10.37
N ALA A 94 -9.54 -11.82 9.30
CA ALA A 94 -10.98 -11.65 9.30
C ALA A 94 -11.69 -12.97 9.63
N ASN A 95 -11.35 -14.06 8.92
CA ASN A 95 -11.95 -15.38 9.12
C ASN A 95 -11.77 -15.93 10.54
N ASN A 96 -10.62 -15.68 11.17
CA ASN A 96 -10.36 -16.07 12.57
C ASN A 96 -11.32 -15.37 13.56
N LYS A 97 -11.90 -14.24 13.15
CA LYS A 97 -12.91 -13.49 13.90
C LYS A 97 -14.33 -13.73 13.38
N LYS A 98 -14.53 -14.75 12.54
CA LYS A 98 -15.82 -15.08 11.88
C LYS A 98 -16.36 -13.92 11.02
N LEU A 99 -15.45 -13.12 10.46
CA LEU A 99 -15.73 -11.99 9.56
C LEU A 99 -15.23 -12.33 8.15
N LEU A 100 -15.77 -11.64 7.15
CA LEU A 100 -15.39 -11.78 5.75
C LEU A 100 -14.69 -10.50 5.27
N PHE A 101 -13.50 -10.64 4.67
CA PHE A 101 -12.94 -9.61 3.79
C PHE A 101 -13.20 -10.03 2.33
N PRO A 102 -14.12 -9.36 1.60
CA PRO A 102 -14.75 -9.94 0.42
C PRO A 102 -13.94 -9.79 -0.89
N VAL A 103 -12.76 -9.20 -0.85
CA VAL A 103 -11.89 -9.11 -2.04
C VAL A 103 -11.25 -10.48 -2.28
N ASN A 104 -11.63 -11.14 -3.39
CA ASN A 104 -11.14 -12.47 -3.74
C ASN A 104 -10.54 -12.47 -5.15
N ILE A 105 -9.21 -12.54 -5.21
CA ILE A 105 -8.42 -12.59 -6.45
C ILE A 105 -7.42 -13.76 -6.41
N ALA A 106 -7.08 -14.28 -7.59
CA ALA A 106 -6.21 -15.46 -7.70
C ALA A 106 -4.84 -15.34 -6.97
N PRO A 107 -4.07 -14.23 -7.07
CA PRO A 107 -2.76 -14.13 -6.43
C PRO A 107 -2.83 -13.65 -4.97
N SER A 108 -3.84 -14.03 -4.17
CA SER A 108 -4.04 -13.55 -2.79
C SER A 108 -2.87 -13.89 -1.84
N ASP A 109 -2.07 -14.87 -2.17
CA ASP A 109 -0.87 -15.30 -1.44
C ASP A 109 0.39 -14.46 -1.78
N LYS A 110 0.32 -13.62 -2.81
CA LYS A 110 1.45 -12.79 -3.29
C LYS A 110 1.13 -11.31 -3.29
N CYS A 111 -0.11 -10.93 -3.66
CA CYS A 111 -0.50 -9.53 -3.72
C CYS A 111 -0.57 -8.90 -2.34
N THR A 112 -0.18 -7.63 -2.26
CA THR A 112 -0.19 -6.83 -1.04
C THR A 112 -1.40 -5.92 -1.02
N ILE A 113 -1.88 -5.57 0.19
CA ILE A 113 -3.06 -4.70 0.32
C ILE A 113 -2.82 -3.33 -0.32
N GLY A 114 -1.61 -2.77 -0.18
CA GLY A 114 -1.26 -1.50 -0.82
C GLY A 114 -1.29 -1.56 -2.34
N GLY A 115 -0.75 -2.62 -2.94
CA GLY A 115 -0.86 -2.84 -4.38
C GLY A 115 -2.30 -2.99 -4.84
N ASN A 116 -3.12 -3.70 -4.07
CA ASN A 116 -4.54 -3.89 -4.38
C ASN A 116 -5.32 -2.57 -4.34
N ILE A 117 -5.04 -1.70 -3.36
CA ILE A 117 -5.66 -0.37 -3.26
C ILE A 117 -5.20 0.52 -4.42
N SER A 118 -3.90 0.52 -4.72
CA SER A 118 -3.33 1.34 -5.80
C SER A 118 -3.92 1.02 -7.17
N THR A 119 -4.35 -0.22 -7.40
CA THR A 119 -4.97 -0.65 -8.66
C THR A 119 -6.49 -0.72 -8.59
N ASN A 120 -7.09 -0.34 -7.47
CA ASN A 120 -8.52 -0.48 -7.18
C ASN A 120 -9.06 -1.85 -7.57
N VAL A 121 -8.42 -2.89 -7.05
CA VAL A 121 -8.65 -4.26 -7.50
C VAL A 121 -10.09 -4.70 -7.25
N GLY A 122 -10.70 -5.28 -8.28
CA GLY A 122 -11.90 -6.09 -8.17
C GLY A 122 -11.54 -7.57 -8.08
N GLY A 123 -12.51 -8.41 -7.79
CA GLY A 123 -12.32 -9.86 -7.72
C GLY A 123 -13.57 -10.62 -8.10
N LEU A 124 -13.59 -11.91 -7.88
CA LEU A 124 -14.73 -12.78 -8.21
C LEU A 124 -16.05 -12.34 -7.54
N GLN A 125 -15.95 -11.61 -6.44
CA GLN A 125 -17.11 -11.17 -5.66
C GLN A 125 -17.49 -9.71 -5.89
N THR A 126 -16.87 -9.02 -6.84
CA THR A 126 -17.07 -7.59 -7.13
C THR A 126 -18.53 -7.24 -7.42
N LEU A 127 -19.24 -8.07 -8.16
CA LEU A 127 -20.67 -7.82 -8.46
C LEU A 127 -21.53 -7.72 -7.21
N ARG A 128 -21.17 -8.43 -6.15
CA ARG A 128 -21.92 -8.42 -4.89
C ARG A 128 -21.42 -7.39 -3.89
N TYR A 129 -20.11 -7.21 -3.80
CA TYR A 129 -19.47 -6.45 -2.71
C TYR A 129 -18.73 -5.22 -3.16
N GLY A 130 -18.59 -4.97 -4.46
CA GLY A 130 -17.82 -3.86 -4.99
C GLY A 130 -16.31 -4.15 -5.12
N ASN A 131 -15.57 -3.12 -5.52
CA ASN A 131 -14.11 -3.14 -5.58
C ASN A 131 -13.49 -2.89 -4.20
N ILE A 132 -12.17 -2.97 -4.10
CA ILE A 132 -11.49 -2.74 -2.82
C ILE A 132 -11.76 -1.34 -2.26
N GLU A 133 -11.95 -0.32 -3.10
CA GLU A 133 -12.29 1.04 -2.67
C GLU A 133 -13.55 1.10 -1.80
N ASP A 134 -14.54 0.23 -2.07
CA ASP A 134 -15.79 0.18 -1.30
C ASP A 134 -15.58 -0.37 0.12
N HIS A 135 -14.43 -1.00 0.38
CA HIS A 135 -14.05 -1.60 1.66
C HIS A 135 -13.01 -0.79 2.43
N ILE A 136 -12.54 0.34 1.88
CA ILE A 136 -11.57 1.19 2.56
C ILE A 136 -12.31 2.24 3.40
N ASN A 137 -11.88 2.38 4.66
CA ASN A 137 -12.40 3.38 5.59
C ASN A 137 -11.47 4.59 5.73
N GLY A 138 -10.19 4.40 5.45
CA GLY A 138 -9.17 5.44 5.47
C GLY A 138 -7.82 4.91 5.06
N LEU A 139 -6.92 5.82 4.74
CA LEU A 139 -5.55 5.53 4.32
C LEU A 139 -4.57 6.47 5.02
N GLU A 140 -3.37 5.98 5.28
CA GLU A 140 -2.21 6.83 5.51
C GLU A 140 -1.37 6.84 4.23
N VAL A 141 -1.01 8.02 3.74
CA VAL A 141 -0.39 8.22 2.41
C VAL A 141 0.86 9.08 2.52
N VAL A 142 1.92 8.72 1.81
CA VAL A 142 3.11 9.57 1.67
C VAL A 142 3.10 10.20 0.28
N LEU A 143 3.03 11.53 0.21
CA LEU A 143 3.01 12.29 -1.03
C LEU A 143 4.41 12.37 -1.68
N SER A 144 4.45 12.84 -2.92
CA SER A 144 5.68 12.98 -3.71
C SER A 144 6.69 13.99 -3.14
N ASP A 145 6.28 14.88 -2.25
CA ASP A 145 7.17 15.78 -1.49
C ASP A 145 7.66 15.18 -0.16
N GLY A 146 7.14 13.99 0.20
CA GLY A 146 7.41 13.30 1.45
C GLY A 146 6.50 13.73 2.60
N THR A 147 5.44 14.50 2.36
CA THR A 147 4.40 14.78 3.35
C THR A 147 3.61 13.52 3.65
N ILE A 148 3.32 13.27 4.92
CA ILE A 148 2.47 12.16 5.36
C ILE A 148 1.07 12.71 5.60
N LEU A 149 0.08 12.17 4.88
CA LEU A 149 -1.33 12.44 5.11
C LEU A 149 -1.95 11.23 5.82
N ASN A 150 -2.59 11.48 6.93
CA ASN A 150 -3.28 10.44 7.70
C ASN A 150 -4.79 10.67 7.67
N PHE A 151 -5.48 9.76 6.97
CA PHE A 151 -6.94 9.72 6.86
C PHE A 151 -7.50 8.47 7.56
N LEU A 152 -6.72 7.81 8.42
CA LEU A 152 -7.20 6.63 9.14
C LEU A 152 -8.38 7.02 10.04
N ASN A 153 -9.49 6.32 9.88
CA ASN A 153 -10.72 6.58 10.61
C ASN A 153 -11.41 5.26 10.97
N LYS A 154 -11.88 5.16 12.21
CA LYS A 154 -12.65 4.01 12.69
C LYS A 154 -14.16 4.19 12.60
N LEU A 155 -14.62 5.37 12.19
CA LEU A 155 -16.05 5.66 12.07
C LEU A 155 -16.60 5.07 10.76
N LYS A 156 -17.52 4.13 10.86
CA LYS A 156 -18.23 3.58 9.69
C LYS A 156 -19.06 4.65 8.97
N LYS A 157 -19.64 5.56 9.73
CA LYS A 157 -20.35 6.74 9.22
C LYS A 157 -19.58 7.98 9.60
N ASP A 158 -18.85 8.53 8.65
CA ASP A 158 -18.15 9.80 8.75
C ASP A 158 -18.75 10.78 7.74
N ASN A 159 -19.36 11.84 8.27
CA ASN A 159 -19.97 12.90 7.45
C ASN A 159 -19.08 14.15 7.40
N PHE A 160 -17.84 14.07 7.87
CA PHE A 160 -16.91 15.18 7.90
C PHE A 160 -16.20 15.37 6.56
N GLY A 161 -16.79 16.14 5.68
CA GLY A 161 -16.20 16.54 4.41
C GLY A 161 -16.08 15.42 3.36
N PRO A 162 -15.40 15.68 2.24
CA PRO A 162 -15.16 14.70 1.22
C PRO A 162 -14.12 13.66 1.67
N LYS A 163 -14.31 12.41 1.29
CA LYS A 163 -13.37 11.32 1.56
C LYS A 163 -12.15 11.43 0.66
N LEU A 164 -11.21 12.33 0.99
CA LEU A 164 -10.03 12.64 0.18
C LEU A 164 -9.13 11.42 -0.08
N TRP A 165 -9.13 10.44 0.82
CA TRP A 165 -8.38 9.20 0.62
C TRP A 165 -8.80 8.42 -0.64
N LYS A 166 -10.02 8.62 -1.15
CA LYS A 166 -10.49 7.99 -2.38
C LYS A 166 -9.69 8.41 -3.61
N LEU A 167 -9.08 9.59 -3.61
CA LEU A 167 -8.20 10.05 -4.67
C LEU A 167 -6.96 9.15 -4.89
N PHE A 168 -6.63 8.35 -3.89
CA PHE A 168 -5.47 7.46 -3.90
C PHE A 168 -5.81 6.02 -4.30
N CYS A 169 -7.08 5.64 -4.27
CA CYS A 169 -7.52 4.34 -4.78
C CYS A 169 -7.49 4.35 -6.32
N GLY A 170 -6.89 3.33 -6.92
CA GLY A 170 -6.76 3.26 -8.37
C GLY A 170 -5.72 4.21 -8.97
N SER A 171 -4.87 4.84 -8.15
CA SER A 171 -3.83 5.77 -8.62
C SER A 171 -2.66 5.08 -9.35
N GLU A 172 -2.67 3.75 -9.43
CA GLU A 172 -1.65 2.91 -10.09
C GLU A 172 -0.22 3.27 -9.74
N LEU A 173 0.05 3.47 -8.44
CA LEU A 173 1.39 3.77 -7.92
C LEU A 173 1.94 5.16 -8.28
N SER A 174 1.13 6.06 -8.81
CA SER A 174 1.54 7.46 -8.99
C SER A 174 1.82 8.16 -7.66
N LEU A 175 1.46 7.52 -6.55
CA LEU A 175 1.66 7.97 -5.19
C LEU A 175 2.32 6.84 -4.37
N ILE A 176 3.20 7.22 -3.45
CA ILE A 176 3.85 6.27 -2.54
C ILE A 176 2.97 6.17 -1.31
N HIS A 177 2.34 5.02 -1.11
CA HIS A 177 1.30 4.82 -0.12
C HIS A 177 1.75 3.91 0.99
N ILE A 178 1.28 4.08 2.14
CA ILE A 178 0.05 3.71 2.85
C ILE A 178 0.37 3.73 4.29
#